data_b733e3599e0d0b4c36a270d3e29ec2b6
#
_entry.id   b733e3599e0d0b4c36a270d3e29ec2b6
#
_cell.length_a   1.000
_cell.length_b   1.000
_cell.length_c   1.000
_cell.angle_alpha   90.00
_cell.angle_beta   90.00
_cell.angle_gamma   90.00
#
_symmetry.space_group_name_H-M   'P 1'
#
loop_
_entity.id
_entity.type
_entity.pdbx_description
1 polymer ?
#
loop_
_entity_poly.entity_id
_entity_poly.type
_entity_poly.pdbx_seq_one_letter_code
_entity_poly.pdbx_strand_id
1 'polypeptide(L)'
;MWRSIFGNFGVRVLSALLNLGLVILFSQLTGAVGKGEQSLLLTSVAIITIFDSLVGGAALVYLSSRYSWTQLIKASYAWVLVVSAFAFLILEAVHVFETKYLLHIILLSAISSVSSVHASLLLGQQRLKAFNLVQILVPLLTFSTCVGQWLVNQPLDYIAALYVSYIVALLTSCIAIWRFFPQREQEK
;
A
#
# COMPACT_ATOMS: atom_id res chain seq x y z
N MET A 1 12.07 -1.43 24.51
CA MET A 1 11.75 -2.63 23.73
C MET A 1 10.25 -2.96 23.77
N TRP A 2 9.61 -3.21 24.92
CA TRP A 2 8.18 -3.53 25.05
C TRP A 2 7.24 -2.52 24.38
N ARG A 3 7.47 -1.20 24.56
CA ARG A 3 6.66 -0.14 23.94
C ARG A 3 6.62 -0.20 22.40
N SER A 4 7.70 -0.63 21.76
CA SER A 4 7.76 -0.77 20.30
C SER A 4 7.01 -2.02 19.83
N ILE A 5 7.07 -3.12 20.60
CA ILE A 5 6.34 -4.35 20.30
C ILE A 5 4.83 -4.12 20.42
N PHE A 6 4.39 -3.54 21.53
CA PHE A 6 2.98 -3.21 21.73
C PHE A 6 2.45 -2.19 20.71
N GLY A 7 3.27 -1.21 20.32
CA GLY A 7 2.91 -0.25 19.28
C GLY A 7 2.68 -0.93 17.92
N ASN A 8 3.57 -1.82 17.50
CA ASN A 8 3.44 -2.53 16.24
C ASN A 8 2.25 -3.52 16.24
N PHE A 9 2.06 -4.24 17.35
CA PHE A 9 0.91 -5.12 17.54
C PHE A 9 -0.42 -4.33 17.49
N GLY A 10 -0.50 -3.22 18.23
CA GLY A 10 -1.69 -2.35 18.26
C GLY A 10 -2.07 -1.82 16.88
N VAL A 11 -1.08 -1.39 16.08
CA VAL A 11 -1.31 -0.93 14.70
C VAL A 11 -1.89 -2.06 13.84
N ARG A 12 -1.37 -3.28 13.94
CA ARG A 12 -1.88 -4.43 13.18
C ARG A 12 -3.31 -4.79 13.56
N VAL A 13 -3.60 -4.83 14.86
CA VAL A 13 -4.95 -5.11 15.37
C VAL A 13 -5.92 -4.02 14.90
N LEU A 14 -5.56 -2.75 15.05
CA LEU A 14 -6.40 -1.65 14.60
C LEU A 14 -6.63 -1.68 13.09
N SER A 15 -5.60 -1.97 12.28
CA SER A 15 -5.74 -2.13 10.84
C SER A 15 -6.68 -3.28 10.47
N ALA A 16 -6.61 -4.40 11.20
CA ALA A 16 -7.51 -5.53 10.98
C ALA A 16 -8.97 -5.19 11.32
N LEU A 17 -9.20 -4.46 12.43
CA LEU A 17 -10.53 -3.98 12.82
C LEU A 17 -11.11 -2.98 11.80
N LEU A 18 -10.30 -2.05 11.31
CA LEU A 18 -10.72 -1.10 10.27
C LEU A 18 -11.08 -1.81 8.97
N ASN A 19 -10.26 -2.78 8.54
CA ASN A 19 -10.55 -3.59 7.35
C ASN A 19 -11.82 -4.42 7.52
N LEU A 20 -12.03 -5.03 8.70
CA LEU A 20 -13.27 -5.75 8.99
C LEU A 20 -14.49 -4.82 8.94
N GLY A 21 -14.40 -3.64 9.58
CA GLY A 21 -15.45 -2.62 9.54
C GLY A 21 -15.77 -2.19 8.10
N LEU A 22 -14.74 -2.02 7.28
CA LEU A 22 -14.87 -1.67 5.86
C LEU A 22 -15.59 -2.78 5.06
N VAL A 23 -15.24 -4.04 5.31
CA VAL A 23 -15.92 -5.20 4.69
C VAL A 23 -17.40 -5.22 5.03
N ILE A 24 -17.74 -5.01 6.31
CA ILE A 24 -19.14 -5.01 6.78
C ILE A 24 -19.89 -3.83 6.14
N LEU A 25 -19.34 -2.60 6.25
CA LEU A 25 -19.96 -1.40 5.69
C LEU A 25 -20.25 -1.57 4.19
N PHE A 26 -19.23 -1.99 3.45
CA PHE A 26 -19.33 -2.11 1.99
C PHE A 26 -20.32 -3.22 1.58
N SER A 27 -20.29 -4.38 2.27
CA SER A 27 -21.21 -5.47 2.01
C SER A 27 -22.67 -5.10 2.25
N GLN A 28 -22.93 -4.31 3.30
CA GLN A 28 -24.30 -3.86 3.62
C GLN A 28 -24.83 -2.82 2.63
N LEU A 29 -23.97 -1.93 2.13
CA LEU A 29 -24.39 -0.80 1.30
C LEU A 29 -24.40 -1.11 -0.20
N THR A 30 -23.50 -1.96 -0.69
CA THR A 30 -23.39 -2.28 -2.13
C THR A 30 -23.94 -3.67 -2.49
N GLY A 31 -24.25 -4.49 -1.48
CA GLY A 31 -24.73 -5.86 -1.69
C GLY A 31 -23.66 -6.80 -2.26
N ALA A 32 -24.11 -7.97 -2.73
CA ALA A 32 -23.22 -9.04 -3.17
C ALA A 32 -22.42 -8.68 -4.43
N VAL A 33 -23.02 -7.97 -5.38
CA VAL A 33 -22.37 -7.59 -6.64
C VAL A 33 -21.25 -6.60 -6.41
N GLY A 34 -21.53 -5.48 -5.72
CA GLY A 34 -20.51 -4.48 -5.43
C GLY A 34 -19.38 -5.03 -4.54
N LYS A 35 -19.73 -5.95 -3.61
CA LYS A 35 -18.72 -6.65 -2.81
C LYS A 35 -17.85 -7.57 -3.66
N GLY A 36 -18.41 -8.23 -4.67
CA GLY A 36 -17.68 -9.05 -5.63
C GLY A 36 -16.65 -8.22 -6.42
N GLU A 37 -17.08 -7.10 -6.99
CA GLU A 37 -16.20 -6.17 -7.74
C GLU A 37 -15.06 -5.63 -6.86
N GLN A 38 -15.38 -5.19 -5.64
CA GLN A 38 -14.38 -4.76 -4.65
C GLN A 38 -13.34 -5.84 -4.37
N SER A 39 -13.81 -7.08 -4.13
CA SER A 39 -12.93 -8.19 -3.81
C SER A 39 -12.01 -8.55 -4.97
N LEU A 40 -12.52 -8.56 -6.20
CA LEU A 40 -11.73 -8.77 -7.41
C LEU A 40 -10.64 -7.72 -7.56
N LEU A 41 -10.97 -6.44 -7.41
CA LEU A 41 -10.00 -5.34 -7.50
C LEU A 41 -8.92 -5.47 -6.45
N LEU A 42 -9.29 -5.67 -5.18
CA LEU A 42 -8.33 -5.80 -4.09
C LEU A 42 -7.44 -7.04 -4.23
N THR A 43 -8.00 -8.17 -4.66
CA THR A 43 -7.22 -9.40 -4.88
C THR A 43 -6.21 -9.20 -5.99
N SER A 44 -6.60 -8.55 -7.08
CA SER A 44 -5.69 -8.25 -8.20
C SER A 44 -4.56 -7.33 -7.77
N VAL A 45 -4.86 -6.25 -7.05
CA VAL A 45 -3.82 -5.37 -6.48
C VAL A 45 -2.92 -6.14 -5.51
N ALA A 46 -3.48 -7.02 -4.66
CA ALA A 46 -2.70 -7.81 -3.71
C ALA A 46 -1.76 -8.79 -4.41
N ILE A 47 -2.20 -9.47 -5.48
CA ILE A 47 -1.36 -10.39 -6.26
C ILE A 47 -0.17 -9.63 -6.85
N ILE A 48 -0.40 -8.48 -7.49
CA ILE A 48 0.68 -7.69 -8.09
C ILE A 48 1.66 -7.23 -7.00
N THR A 49 1.17 -6.73 -5.87
CA THR A 49 2.03 -6.29 -4.76
C THR A 49 2.83 -7.42 -4.10
N ILE A 50 2.34 -8.67 -4.14
CA ILE A 50 3.12 -9.83 -3.69
C ILE A 50 4.35 -10.03 -4.61
N PHE A 51 4.19 -9.96 -5.93
CA PHE A 51 5.32 -10.03 -6.87
C PHE A 51 6.29 -8.87 -6.69
N ASP A 52 5.80 -7.65 -6.48
CA ASP A 52 6.64 -6.49 -6.18
C ASP A 52 7.44 -6.69 -4.89
N SER A 53 6.87 -7.35 -3.88
CA SER A 53 7.52 -7.60 -2.60
C SER A 53 8.69 -8.57 -2.66
N LEU A 54 8.88 -9.32 -3.74
CA LEU A 54 10.04 -10.21 -3.92
C LEU A 54 11.36 -9.43 -3.87
N VAL A 55 11.38 -8.24 -4.45
CA VAL A 55 12.56 -7.35 -4.39
C VAL A 55 12.36 -6.24 -3.35
N GLY A 56 11.12 -5.78 -3.16
CA GLY A 56 10.76 -4.67 -2.29
C GLY A 56 10.47 -5.01 -0.82
N GLY A 57 10.43 -6.30 -0.44
CA GLY A 57 10.01 -6.73 0.89
C GLY A 57 11.15 -6.98 1.88
N ALA A 58 11.22 -8.21 2.41
CA ALA A 58 12.21 -8.61 3.42
C ALA A 58 13.67 -8.45 2.95
N ALA A 59 13.93 -8.61 1.65
CA ALA A 59 15.25 -8.38 1.06
C ALA A 59 15.72 -6.94 1.28
N LEU A 60 14.85 -5.95 1.05
CA LEU A 60 15.16 -4.53 1.28
C LEU A 60 15.46 -4.24 2.76
N VAL A 61 14.71 -4.82 3.68
CA VAL A 61 14.95 -4.66 5.12
C VAL A 61 16.38 -5.11 5.46
N TYR A 62 16.80 -6.26 4.94
CA TYR A 62 18.15 -6.78 5.17
C TYR A 62 19.23 -5.97 4.46
N LEU A 63 19.04 -5.67 3.18
CA LEU A 63 20.01 -4.95 2.36
C LEU A 63 20.14 -3.47 2.74
N SER A 64 19.10 -2.90 3.34
CA SER A 64 19.11 -1.49 3.76
C SER A 64 20.20 -1.16 4.76
N SER A 65 20.73 -2.14 5.50
CA SER A 65 21.88 -1.98 6.39
C SER A 65 23.24 -1.98 5.68
N ARG A 66 23.32 -2.56 4.48
CA ARG A 66 24.59 -2.84 3.76
C ARG A 66 24.84 -1.94 2.55
N TYR A 67 23.78 -1.56 1.83
CA TYR A 67 23.85 -0.81 0.57
C TYR A 67 23.31 0.61 0.73
N SER A 68 23.65 1.49 -0.21
CA SER A 68 23.11 2.85 -0.24
C SER A 68 21.61 2.83 -0.59
N TRP A 69 20.85 3.72 0.01
CA TRP A 69 19.42 3.83 -0.26
C TRP A 69 19.12 4.17 -1.71
N THR A 70 19.95 5.01 -2.31
CA THR A 70 19.82 5.41 -3.72
C THR A 70 19.84 4.20 -4.65
N GLN A 71 20.75 3.24 -4.43
CA GLN A 71 20.84 2.03 -5.23
C GLN A 71 19.62 1.12 -5.01
N LEU A 72 19.23 0.94 -3.75
CA LEU A 72 18.09 0.09 -3.39
C LEU A 72 16.77 0.65 -3.93
N ILE A 73 16.54 1.96 -3.83
CA ILE A 73 15.35 2.62 -4.36
C ILE A 73 15.29 2.48 -5.89
N LYS A 74 16.40 2.75 -6.59
CA LYS A 74 16.45 2.60 -8.06
C LYS A 74 16.13 1.19 -8.51
N ALA A 75 16.76 0.18 -7.87
CA ALA A 75 16.51 -1.23 -8.20
C ALA A 75 15.06 -1.64 -7.93
N SER A 76 14.50 -1.22 -6.78
CA SER A 76 13.12 -1.55 -6.42
C SER A 76 12.11 -0.87 -7.33
N TYR A 77 12.33 0.40 -7.71
CA TYR A 77 11.43 1.09 -8.63
C TYR A 77 11.48 0.50 -10.04
N ALA A 78 12.69 0.13 -10.52
CA ALA A 78 12.81 -0.58 -11.79
C ALA A 78 12.03 -1.90 -11.75
N TRP A 79 12.10 -2.64 -10.63
CA TRP A 79 11.34 -3.88 -10.45
C TRP A 79 9.82 -3.64 -10.44
N VAL A 80 9.33 -2.65 -9.72
CA VAL A 80 7.90 -2.27 -9.71
C VAL A 80 7.41 -1.96 -11.13
N LEU A 81 8.19 -1.22 -11.92
CA LEU A 81 7.84 -0.93 -13.32
C LEU A 81 7.77 -2.21 -14.18
N VAL A 82 8.73 -3.11 -14.03
CA VAL A 82 8.75 -4.41 -14.75
C VAL A 82 7.53 -5.24 -14.37
N VAL A 83 7.25 -5.42 -13.09
CA VAL A 83 6.10 -6.19 -12.60
C VAL A 83 4.79 -5.56 -13.06
N SER A 84 4.65 -4.24 -12.96
CA SER A 84 3.45 -3.52 -13.43
C SER A 84 3.21 -3.70 -14.93
N ALA A 85 4.27 -3.65 -15.75
CA ALA A 85 4.17 -3.88 -17.19
C ALA A 85 3.76 -5.33 -17.50
N PHE A 86 4.36 -6.32 -16.83
CA PHE A 86 3.97 -7.72 -16.99
C PHE A 86 2.53 -7.98 -16.52
N ALA A 87 2.14 -7.41 -15.39
CA ALA A 87 0.77 -7.53 -14.86
C ALA A 87 -0.25 -6.93 -15.84
N PHE A 88 0.06 -5.76 -16.43
CA PHE A 88 -0.77 -5.17 -17.47
C PHE A 88 -0.98 -6.12 -18.66
N LEU A 89 0.12 -6.66 -19.22
CA LEU A 89 0.05 -7.57 -20.37
C LEU A 89 -0.74 -8.84 -20.06
N ILE A 90 -0.54 -9.44 -18.88
CA ILE A 90 -1.26 -10.65 -18.47
C ILE A 90 -2.75 -10.38 -18.30
N LEU A 91 -3.09 -9.33 -17.57
CA LEU A 91 -4.50 -8.99 -17.27
C LEU A 91 -5.25 -8.59 -18.56
N GLU A 92 -4.59 -7.90 -19.49
CA GLU A 92 -5.16 -7.58 -20.79
C GLU A 92 -5.36 -8.85 -21.64
N ALA A 93 -4.40 -9.76 -21.68
CA ALA A 93 -4.49 -11.01 -22.44
C ALA A 93 -5.60 -11.95 -21.93
N VAL A 94 -5.85 -11.96 -20.64
CA VAL A 94 -6.90 -12.82 -20.02
C VAL A 94 -8.30 -12.19 -20.12
N HIS A 95 -8.42 -10.90 -20.46
CA HIS A 95 -9.69 -10.18 -20.62
C HIS A 95 -10.64 -10.29 -19.40
N VAL A 96 -10.10 -10.38 -18.18
CA VAL A 96 -10.90 -10.51 -16.94
C VAL A 96 -11.59 -9.21 -16.57
N PHE A 97 -10.97 -8.08 -16.94
CA PHE A 97 -11.45 -6.75 -16.58
C PHE A 97 -11.70 -5.88 -17.82
N GLU A 98 -12.66 -4.98 -17.71
CA GLU A 98 -12.76 -3.88 -18.66
C GLU A 98 -11.50 -3.00 -18.56
N THR A 99 -11.05 -2.45 -19.68
CA THR A 99 -9.79 -1.68 -19.77
C THR A 99 -9.70 -0.55 -18.74
N LYS A 100 -10.83 0.07 -18.38
CA LYS A 100 -10.87 1.14 -17.36
C LYS A 100 -10.47 0.63 -15.97
N TYR A 101 -10.96 -0.55 -15.56
CA TYR A 101 -10.61 -1.16 -14.26
C TYR A 101 -9.17 -1.64 -14.23
N LEU A 102 -8.67 -2.14 -15.35
CA LEU A 102 -7.30 -2.59 -15.50
C LEU A 102 -6.30 -1.46 -15.21
N LEU A 103 -6.52 -0.26 -15.74
CA LEU A 103 -5.69 0.91 -15.45
C LEU A 103 -5.70 1.27 -13.96
N HIS A 104 -6.87 1.21 -13.32
CA HIS A 104 -6.95 1.47 -11.88
C HIS A 104 -6.19 0.43 -11.05
N ILE A 105 -6.28 -0.85 -11.41
CA ILE A 105 -5.54 -1.93 -10.73
C ILE A 105 -4.03 -1.69 -10.83
N ILE A 106 -3.52 -1.41 -12.03
CA ILE A 106 -2.08 -1.20 -12.26
C ILE A 106 -1.59 0.06 -11.51
N LEU A 107 -2.31 1.18 -11.59
CA LEU A 107 -1.91 2.40 -10.91
C LEU A 107 -1.95 2.25 -9.39
N LEU A 108 -3.01 1.65 -8.83
CA LEU A 108 -3.13 1.43 -7.39
C LEU A 108 -2.05 0.47 -6.88
N SER A 109 -1.76 -0.62 -7.62
CA SER A 109 -0.69 -1.54 -7.24
C SER A 109 0.67 -0.86 -7.28
N ALA A 110 0.98 -0.08 -8.31
CA ALA A 110 2.25 0.65 -8.43
C ALA A 110 2.44 1.65 -7.27
N ILE A 111 1.41 2.47 -6.95
CA ILE A 111 1.45 3.41 -5.83
C ILE A 111 1.64 2.67 -4.50
N SER A 112 0.91 1.58 -4.29
CA SER A 112 1.01 0.75 -3.09
C SER A 112 2.40 0.12 -2.96
N SER A 113 2.95 -0.41 -4.05
CA SER A 113 4.27 -1.05 -4.08
C SER A 113 5.39 -0.05 -3.77
N VAL A 114 5.36 1.15 -4.34
CA VAL A 114 6.33 2.21 -4.01
C VAL A 114 6.24 2.59 -2.53
N SER A 115 5.03 2.75 -1.97
CA SER A 115 4.86 2.97 -0.53
C SER A 115 5.41 1.83 0.32
N SER A 116 5.25 0.59 -0.12
CA SER A 116 5.76 -0.61 0.55
C SER A 116 7.29 -0.67 0.53
N VAL A 117 7.93 -0.29 -0.58
CA VAL A 117 9.39 -0.12 -0.69
C VAL A 117 9.89 0.87 0.36
N HIS A 118 9.26 2.04 0.47
CA HIS A 118 9.60 3.05 1.47
C HIS A 118 9.42 2.52 2.90
N ALA A 119 8.30 1.86 3.16
CA ALA A 119 8.03 1.27 4.47
C ALA A 119 9.09 0.22 4.85
N SER A 120 9.51 -0.63 3.89
CA SER A 120 10.56 -1.64 4.10
C SER A 120 11.91 -1.01 4.42
N LEU A 121 12.29 0.09 3.75
CA LEU A 121 13.50 0.84 4.06
C LEU A 121 13.45 1.46 5.47
N LEU A 122 12.31 2.03 5.86
CA LEU A 122 12.11 2.58 7.22
C LEU A 122 12.20 1.49 8.28
N LEU A 123 11.64 0.31 8.00
CA LEU A 123 11.71 -0.85 8.89
C LEU A 123 13.16 -1.34 9.05
N GLY A 124 13.91 -1.45 7.96
CA GLY A 124 15.31 -1.86 7.96
C GLY A 124 16.22 -0.90 8.73
N GLN A 125 15.82 0.36 8.89
CA GLN A 125 16.46 1.36 9.73
C GLN A 125 15.89 1.44 11.15
N GLN A 126 15.07 0.48 11.54
CA GLN A 126 14.41 0.46 12.85
C GLN A 126 13.56 1.71 13.16
N ARG A 127 13.13 2.45 12.14
CA ARG A 127 12.25 3.62 12.26
C ARG A 127 10.77 3.19 12.40
N LEU A 128 10.50 2.37 13.43
CA LEU A 128 9.21 1.70 13.62
C LEU A 128 8.02 2.65 13.70
N LYS A 129 8.20 3.87 14.24
CA LYS A 129 7.11 4.85 14.31
C LYS A 129 6.67 5.32 12.92
N ALA A 130 7.62 5.64 12.05
CA ALA A 130 7.33 6.08 10.69
C ALA A 130 6.75 4.92 9.86
N PHE A 131 7.32 3.71 9.99
CA PHE A 131 6.79 2.49 9.39
C PHE A 131 5.33 2.26 9.77
N ASN A 132 5.02 2.26 11.08
CA ASN A 132 3.67 2.02 11.59
C ASN A 132 2.68 3.10 11.14
N LEU A 133 3.11 4.36 11.05
CA LEU A 133 2.28 5.45 10.54
C LEU A 133 1.88 5.18 9.08
N VAL A 134 2.84 4.85 8.21
CA VAL A 134 2.54 4.55 6.79
C VAL A 134 1.58 3.36 6.67
N GLN A 135 1.79 2.31 7.47
CA GLN A 135 0.96 1.10 7.42
C GLN A 135 -0.49 1.32 7.86
N ILE A 136 -0.73 2.17 8.86
CA ILE A 136 -2.09 2.41 9.35
C ILE A 136 -2.87 3.41 8.50
N LEU A 137 -2.17 4.30 7.78
CA LEU A 137 -2.82 5.34 6.99
C LEU A 137 -3.77 4.77 5.94
N VAL A 138 -3.39 3.70 5.25
CA VAL A 138 -4.23 3.11 4.19
C VAL A 138 -5.57 2.64 4.75
N PRO A 139 -5.63 1.69 5.71
CA PRO A 139 -6.92 1.23 6.22
C PRO A 139 -7.72 2.34 6.92
N LEU A 140 -7.04 3.26 7.63
CA LEU A 140 -7.68 4.35 8.32
C LEU A 140 -8.36 5.33 7.34
N LEU A 141 -7.63 5.78 6.32
CA LEU A 141 -8.16 6.73 5.36
C LEU A 141 -9.22 6.10 4.46
N THR A 142 -9.03 4.84 4.01
CA THR A 142 -10.04 4.15 3.22
C THR A 142 -11.34 4.02 4.01
N PHE A 143 -11.25 3.59 5.26
CA PHE A 143 -12.43 3.48 6.14
C PHE A 143 -13.09 4.86 6.36
N SER A 144 -12.31 5.87 6.73
CA SER A 144 -12.83 7.23 6.97
C SER A 144 -13.47 7.84 5.73
N THR A 145 -12.89 7.63 4.55
CA THR A 145 -13.46 8.14 3.28
C THR A 145 -14.77 7.44 2.96
N CYS A 146 -14.86 6.12 3.10
CA CYS A 146 -16.10 5.37 2.86
C CYS A 146 -17.20 5.75 3.86
N VAL A 147 -16.86 5.92 5.14
CA VAL A 147 -17.81 6.40 6.16
C VAL A 147 -18.26 7.83 5.85
N GLY A 148 -17.34 8.70 5.43
CA GLY A 148 -17.65 10.06 5.03
C GLY A 148 -18.64 10.12 3.86
N GLN A 149 -18.41 9.32 2.80
CA GLN A 149 -19.32 9.22 1.66
C GLN A 149 -20.71 8.74 2.09
N TRP A 150 -20.76 7.74 2.96
CA TRP A 150 -22.02 7.22 3.50
C TRP A 150 -22.79 8.27 4.30
N LEU A 151 -22.12 9.03 5.20
CA LEU A 151 -22.76 10.06 6.02
C LEU A 151 -23.32 11.23 5.19
N VAL A 152 -22.72 11.52 4.05
CA VAL A 152 -23.15 12.60 3.13
C VAL A 152 -24.15 12.08 2.08
N ASN A 153 -24.60 10.82 2.18
CA ASN A 153 -25.47 10.14 1.20
C ASN A 153 -24.93 10.16 -0.24
N GLN A 154 -23.60 10.13 -0.39
CA GLN A 154 -22.94 10.00 -1.66
C GLN A 154 -22.78 8.52 -2.05
N PRO A 155 -22.79 8.17 -3.35
CA PRO A 155 -22.50 6.80 -3.77
C PRO A 155 -21.10 6.39 -3.30
N LEU A 156 -20.99 5.17 -2.80
CA LEU A 156 -19.70 4.65 -2.33
C LEU A 156 -18.76 4.41 -3.52
N ASP A 157 -17.79 5.28 -3.67
CA ASP A 157 -16.70 5.13 -4.63
C ASP A 157 -15.46 4.58 -3.90
N TYR A 158 -15.36 3.24 -3.92
CA TYR A 158 -14.23 2.55 -3.28
C TYR A 158 -12.90 2.82 -3.97
N ILE A 159 -12.91 2.99 -5.29
CA ILE A 159 -11.69 3.27 -6.07
C ILE A 159 -11.14 4.64 -5.68
N ALA A 160 -11.99 5.66 -5.60
CA ALA A 160 -11.59 6.98 -5.13
C ALA A 160 -11.05 6.94 -3.68
N ALA A 161 -11.69 6.18 -2.79
CA ALA A 161 -11.22 6.01 -1.41
C ALA A 161 -9.83 5.36 -1.35
N LEU A 162 -9.55 4.37 -2.22
CA LEU A 162 -8.22 3.76 -2.32
C LEU A 162 -7.17 4.74 -2.85
N TYR A 163 -7.49 5.52 -3.90
CA TYR A 163 -6.56 6.54 -4.42
C TYR A 163 -6.18 7.55 -3.36
N VAL A 164 -7.16 8.12 -2.65
CA VAL A 164 -6.89 9.07 -1.55
C VAL A 164 -5.96 8.43 -0.52
N SER A 165 -6.26 7.21 -0.10
CA SER A 165 -5.49 6.51 0.94
C SER A 165 -4.07 6.19 0.50
N TYR A 166 -3.90 5.66 -0.71
CA TYR A 166 -2.58 5.26 -1.22
C TYR A 166 -1.71 6.46 -1.57
N ILE A 167 -2.29 7.55 -2.13
CA ILE A 167 -1.56 8.77 -2.42
C ILE A 167 -1.08 9.43 -1.11
N VAL A 168 -1.94 9.53 -0.10
CA VAL A 168 -1.55 10.11 1.20
C VAL A 168 -0.48 9.24 1.89
N ALA A 169 -0.61 7.90 1.83
CA ALA A 169 0.40 7.00 2.36
C ALA A 169 1.74 7.13 1.60
N LEU A 170 1.70 7.25 0.26
CA LEU A 170 2.88 7.50 -0.56
C LEU A 170 3.55 8.83 -0.20
N LEU A 171 2.80 9.93 -0.14
CA LEU A 171 3.35 11.24 0.23
C LEU A 171 3.98 11.21 1.63
N THR A 172 3.30 10.59 2.59
CA THR A 172 3.82 10.44 3.95
C THR A 172 5.10 9.63 3.98
N SER A 173 5.16 8.54 3.22
CA SER A 173 6.36 7.69 3.11
C SER A 173 7.51 8.42 2.42
N CYS A 174 7.24 9.22 1.38
CA CYS A 174 8.24 10.07 0.72
C CYS A 174 8.83 11.12 1.69
N ILE A 175 7.97 11.80 2.45
CA ILE A 175 8.42 12.78 3.45
C ILE A 175 9.26 12.08 4.53
N ALA A 176 8.85 10.90 4.98
CA ALA A 176 9.60 10.13 5.97
C ALA A 176 10.98 9.72 5.43
N ILE A 177 11.05 9.21 4.20
CA ILE A 177 12.32 8.87 3.55
C ILE A 177 13.20 10.11 3.43
N TRP A 178 12.68 11.21 2.88
CA TRP A 178 13.45 12.44 2.67
C TRP A 178 14.03 12.99 3.98
N ARG A 179 13.27 12.91 5.07
CA ARG A 179 13.72 13.36 6.40
C ARG A 179 14.87 12.51 6.95
N PHE A 180 14.91 11.21 6.67
CA PHE A 180 15.91 10.30 7.22
C PHE A 180 17.05 9.98 6.26
N PHE A 181 16.92 10.32 4.99
CA PHE A 181 17.92 10.07 3.95
C PHE A 181 19.29 10.72 4.24
N PRO A 182 19.38 12.02 4.61
CA PRO A 182 20.67 12.71 4.82
C PRO A 182 21.47 12.17 6.00
N GLN A 183 20.77 11.66 7.04
CA GLN A 183 21.42 11.20 8.27
C GLN A 183 22.27 9.95 8.05
N ARG A 184 22.00 9.18 7.04
CA ARG A 184 22.69 7.91 6.78
C ARG A 184 23.83 8.02 5.77
N GLU A 185 23.77 8.91 4.80
CA GLU A 185 24.87 9.10 3.86
C GLU A 185 26.08 9.78 4.52
N GLN A 186 25.86 10.41 5.68
CA GLN A 186 26.93 11.00 6.50
C GLN A 186 27.61 9.98 7.43
N GLU A 187 26.96 8.82 7.71
CA GLU A 187 27.50 7.77 8.58
C GLU A 187 28.30 6.69 7.83
N LYS A 188 28.40 6.77 6.51
CA LYS A 188 29.20 5.88 5.65
C LYS A 188 30.37 6.60 5.02
#